data_f35dc9793fd2e8b29b2afa01ed9fc2d9
#
_entry.id   f35dc9793fd2e8b29b2afa01ed9fc2d9
#
_cell.length_a   1.000
_cell.length_b   1.000
_cell.length_c   1.000
_cell.angle_alpha   90.00
_cell.angle_beta   90.00
_cell.angle_gamma   90.00
#
_symmetry.space_group_name_H-M   'P 1'
#
loop_
_entity.id
_entity.type
_entity.pdbx_description
1 polymer ?
#
loop_
_entity_poly.entity_id
_entity_poly.type
_entity_poly.pdbx_seq_one_letter_code
_entity_poly.pdbx_strand_id
1 'polypeptide(L)'
;MDPAVRKPRLPAAAGLCAALLLWASAAQAADARSSQQRARQTQVIDLIDSGRFSDAEALLATAGNSAEGAFQRERMRRIRLDFSLDETAAKAAVRRWIPDLTDEEFARWDQLGLIEHLDIDGTRRYFKRAPSNLFLLSDEARARRRADAPMPAPGPNEVLNAHHARVVAAAEQSGQAWVLPQRIEFTQTLTVKADAVPAGETVRAWIPYPRALP
;
A
#
# COMPACT_ATOMS: atom_id res chain seq x y z
N MET A 1 -86.77 -8.94 -19.02
CA MET A 1 -85.92 -7.82 -19.39
C MET A 1 -85.03 -7.53 -18.22
N ASP A 2 -83.82 -8.01 -18.32
CA ASP A 2 -82.79 -7.97 -17.22
C ASP A 2 -81.67 -7.08 -17.70
N PRO A 3 -81.29 -5.94 -16.99
CA PRO A 3 -80.20 -5.09 -17.41
C PRO A 3 -78.88 -5.59 -16.80
N ALA A 4 -78.02 -6.00 -17.69
CA ALA A 4 -76.68 -6.44 -17.39
C ALA A 4 -75.86 -5.31 -16.74
N VAL A 5 -75.41 -5.54 -15.48
CA VAL A 5 -74.44 -4.67 -14.75
C VAL A 5 -73.04 -4.88 -15.32
N ARG A 6 -72.55 -3.89 -16.05
CA ARG A 6 -71.15 -3.83 -16.49
C ARG A 6 -70.25 -3.46 -15.29
N LYS A 7 -69.38 -4.38 -14.91
CA LYS A 7 -68.29 -4.10 -13.95
C LYS A 7 -67.26 -3.14 -14.60
N PRO A 8 -66.78 -2.07 -13.91
CA PRO A 8 -65.73 -1.23 -14.45
C PRO A 8 -64.41 -1.96 -14.49
N ARG A 9 -63.79 -2.02 -15.66
CA ARG A 9 -62.40 -2.48 -15.82
C ARG A 9 -61.48 -1.35 -15.29
N LEU A 10 -60.80 -1.62 -14.19
CA LEU A 10 -59.68 -0.78 -13.71
C LEU A 10 -58.57 -0.75 -14.76
N PRO A 11 -57.99 0.41 -15.06
CA PRO A 11 -56.98 0.55 -16.10
C PRO A 11 -55.66 -0.14 -15.64
N ALA A 12 -55.15 -1.05 -16.46
CA ALA A 12 -53.85 -1.73 -16.28
C ALA A 12 -52.62 -0.79 -16.23
N ALA A 13 -52.82 0.52 -16.52
CA ALA A 13 -51.76 1.51 -16.53
C ALA A 13 -51.27 1.91 -15.13
N ALA A 14 -52.08 1.80 -14.09
CA ALA A 14 -51.68 2.17 -12.72
C ALA A 14 -50.63 1.22 -12.11
N GLY A 15 -50.64 -0.04 -12.51
CA GLY A 15 -49.67 -1.05 -12.04
C GLY A 15 -48.26 -0.89 -12.62
N LEU A 16 -48.16 -0.46 -13.88
CA LEU A 16 -46.85 -0.25 -14.54
C LEU A 16 -46.08 0.94 -13.97
N CYS A 17 -46.76 2.06 -13.68
CA CYS A 17 -46.12 3.25 -13.09
C CYS A 17 -45.61 2.99 -11.66
N ALA A 18 -46.33 2.23 -10.85
CA ALA A 18 -45.88 1.87 -9.50
C ALA A 18 -44.67 0.92 -9.53
N ALA A 19 -44.59 -0.01 -10.47
CA ALA A 19 -43.44 -0.88 -10.64
C ALA A 19 -42.21 -0.10 -11.09
N LEU A 20 -42.33 0.82 -12.02
CA LEU A 20 -41.22 1.67 -12.50
C LEU A 20 -40.67 2.60 -11.40
N LEU A 21 -41.55 3.15 -10.53
CA LEU A 21 -41.14 3.99 -9.41
C LEU A 21 -40.40 3.16 -8.33
N LEU A 22 -40.81 1.94 -8.07
CA LEU A 22 -40.11 1.03 -7.15
C LEU A 22 -38.73 0.61 -7.71
N TRP A 23 -38.62 0.36 -9.00
CA TRP A 23 -37.34 0.06 -9.65
C TRP A 23 -36.39 1.25 -9.63
N ALA A 24 -36.85 2.46 -9.90
CA ALA A 24 -36.04 3.67 -9.85
C ALA A 24 -35.53 3.96 -8.43
N SER A 25 -36.38 3.78 -7.41
CA SER A 25 -35.97 3.95 -6.01
C SER A 25 -34.98 2.89 -5.54
N ALA A 26 -35.11 1.65 -6.00
CA ALA A 26 -34.18 0.58 -5.68
C ALA A 26 -32.81 0.80 -6.35
N ALA A 27 -32.79 1.29 -7.60
CA ALA A 27 -31.56 1.63 -8.30
C ALA A 27 -30.82 2.80 -7.61
N GLN A 28 -31.55 3.85 -7.25
CA GLN A 28 -30.97 4.99 -6.51
C GLN A 28 -30.41 4.57 -5.14
N ALA A 29 -31.12 3.68 -4.42
CA ALA A 29 -30.63 3.16 -3.15
C ALA A 29 -29.40 2.26 -3.32
N ALA A 30 -29.27 1.52 -4.42
CA ALA A 30 -28.09 0.73 -4.75
C ALA A 30 -26.87 1.63 -5.08
N ASP A 31 -27.10 2.69 -5.86
CA ASP A 31 -26.04 3.67 -6.19
C ASP A 31 -25.58 4.44 -4.96
N ALA A 32 -26.49 4.84 -4.09
CA ALA A 32 -26.14 5.49 -2.82
C ALA A 32 -25.29 4.59 -1.92
N ARG A 33 -25.66 3.29 -1.80
CA ARG A 33 -24.87 2.32 -1.02
C ARG A 33 -23.49 2.11 -1.61
N SER A 34 -23.38 1.99 -2.94
CA SER A 34 -22.08 1.80 -3.61
C SER A 34 -21.18 3.03 -3.46
N SER A 35 -21.74 4.22 -3.50
CA SER A 35 -21.02 5.48 -3.27
C SER A 35 -20.54 5.61 -1.82
N GLN A 36 -21.40 5.26 -0.88
CA GLN A 36 -21.04 5.25 0.55
C GLN A 36 -19.95 4.21 0.86
N GLN A 37 -20.02 3.05 0.22
CA GLN A 37 -18.99 2.00 0.38
C GLN A 37 -17.64 2.46 -0.18
N ARG A 38 -17.61 3.11 -1.36
CA ARG A 38 -16.38 3.69 -1.93
C ARG A 38 -15.80 4.78 -1.03
N ALA A 39 -16.64 5.69 -0.53
CA ALA A 39 -16.19 6.76 0.38
C ALA A 39 -15.57 6.17 1.67
N ARG A 40 -16.20 5.15 2.24
CA ARG A 40 -15.65 4.45 3.43
C ARG A 40 -14.32 3.76 3.12
N GLN A 41 -14.19 3.13 1.97
CA GLN A 41 -12.94 2.50 1.54
C GLN A 41 -11.81 3.52 1.39
N THR A 42 -12.08 4.66 0.75
CA THR A 42 -11.12 5.76 0.67
C THR A 42 -10.71 6.23 2.05
N GLN A 43 -11.66 6.44 2.96
CA GLN A 43 -11.37 6.85 4.32
C GLN A 43 -10.47 5.86 5.08
N VAL A 44 -10.69 4.54 4.91
CA VAL A 44 -9.81 3.51 5.49
C VAL A 44 -8.39 3.63 4.95
N ILE A 45 -8.25 3.82 3.64
CA ILE A 45 -6.95 3.97 2.99
C ILE A 45 -6.23 5.21 3.53
N ASP A 46 -6.91 6.35 3.61
CA ASP A 46 -6.36 7.60 4.13
C ASP A 46 -5.90 7.49 5.58
N LEU A 47 -6.67 6.78 6.42
CA LEU A 47 -6.29 6.50 7.80
C LEU A 47 -5.03 5.63 7.88
N ILE A 48 -4.92 4.60 7.03
CA ILE A 48 -3.73 3.75 6.97
C ILE A 48 -2.52 4.55 6.48
N ASP A 49 -2.69 5.35 5.43
CA ASP A 49 -1.61 6.15 4.84
C ASP A 49 -1.11 7.24 5.79
N SER A 50 -1.96 7.73 6.68
CA SER A 50 -1.61 8.68 7.75
C SER A 50 -1.14 8.01 9.05
N GLY A 51 -0.97 6.69 9.09
CA GLY A 51 -0.52 5.96 10.28
C GLY A 51 -1.57 5.78 11.38
N ARG A 52 -2.82 6.16 11.15
CA ARG A 52 -3.94 6.05 12.10
C ARG A 52 -4.57 4.66 12.05
N PHE A 53 -3.81 3.65 12.43
CA PHE A 53 -4.20 2.24 12.26
C PHE A 53 -5.34 1.83 13.18
N SER A 54 -5.35 2.33 14.41
CA SER A 54 -6.43 2.07 15.37
C SER A 54 -7.78 2.59 14.87
N ASP A 55 -7.79 3.77 14.25
CA ASP A 55 -9.01 4.34 13.66
C ASP A 55 -9.45 3.57 12.41
N ALA A 56 -8.49 3.14 11.58
CA ALA A 56 -8.77 2.29 10.42
C ALA A 56 -9.38 0.94 10.84
N GLU A 57 -8.84 0.30 11.89
CA GLU A 57 -9.38 -0.95 12.45
C GLU A 57 -10.79 -0.76 13.01
N ALA A 58 -11.06 0.33 13.74
CA ALA A 58 -12.38 0.67 14.25
C ALA A 58 -13.39 0.83 13.10
N LEU A 59 -13.00 1.52 12.03
CA LEU A 59 -13.86 1.71 10.85
C LEU A 59 -14.11 0.39 10.11
N LEU A 60 -13.08 -0.46 9.96
CA LEU A 60 -13.19 -1.79 9.35
C LEU A 60 -14.07 -2.74 10.18
N ALA A 61 -14.08 -2.64 11.50
CA ALA A 61 -14.91 -3.45 12.37
C ALA A 61 -16.42 -3.21 12.12
N THR A 62 -16.82 -1.98 11.77
CA THR A 62 -18.20 -1.62 11.45
C THR A 62 -18.66 -2.12 10.08
N ALA A 63 -17.72 -2.51 9.19
CA ALA A 63 -18.00 -2.92 7.81
C ALA A 63 -18.21 -4.44 7.64
N GLY A 64 -18.05 -5.22 8.71
CA GLY A 64 -18.10 -6.68 8.67
C GLY A 64 -16.87 -7.32 8.02
N ASN A 65 -16.96 -8.64 7.79
CA ASN A 65 -15.88 -9.41 7.17
C ASN A 65 -15.99 -9.40 5.63
N SER A 66 -15.35 -8.40 5.01
CA SER A 66 -15.20 -8.34 3.56
C SER A 66 -13.79 -8.73 3.14
N ALA A 67 -13.60 -9.19 1.90
CA ALA A 67 -12.29 -9.47 1.33
C ALA A 67 -11.41 -8.21 1.32
N GLU A 68 -12.00 -7.06 1.02
CA GLU A 68 -11.30 -5.77 1.07
C GLU A 68 -10.86 -5.42 2.49
N GLY A 69 -11.73 -5.58 3.48
CA GLY A 69 -11.38 -5.34 4.88
C GLY A 69 -10.25 -6.27 5.36
N ALA A 70 -10.27 -7.53 4.93
CA ALA A 70 -9.18 -8.47 5.21
C ALA A 70 -7.86 -8.03 4.56
N PHE A 71 -7.92 -7.53 3.31
CA PHE A 71 -6.76 -6.98 2.61
C PHE A 71 -6.15 -5.77 3.36
N GLN A 72 -6.98 -4.83 3.80
CA GLN A 72 -6.50 -3.65 4.52
C GLN A 72 -5.91 -3.99 5.90
N ARG A 73 -6.49 -4.96 6.63
CA ARG A 73 -5.89 -5.46 7.87
C ARG A 73 -4.53 -6.12 7.63
N GLU A 74 -4.41 -6.92 6.58
CA GLU A 74 -3.13 -7.53 6.20
C GLU A 74 -2.11 -6.46 5.78
N ARG A 75 -2.53 -5.40 5.06
CA ARG A 75 -1.69 -4.25 4.73
C ARG A 75 -1.12 -3.60 5.99
N MET A 76 -1.95 -3.27 6.98
CA MET A 76 -1.50 -2.69 8.26
C MET A 76 -0.56 -3.65 9.01
N ARG A 77 -0.87 -4.94 9.03
CA ARG A 77 0.02 -5.95 9.63
C ARG A 77 1.40 -5.95 9.00
N ARG A 78 1.48 -5.89 7.67
CA ARG A 78 2.75 -5.84 6.92
C ARG A 78 3.52 -4.55 7.19
N ILE A 79 2.85 -3.41 7.23
CA ILE A 79 3.48 -2.13 7.59
C ILE A 79 4.09 -2.20 9.00
N ARG A 80 3.36 -2.74 10.00
CA ARG A 80 3.91 -2.94 11.34
C ARG A 80 5.13 -3.87 11.39
N LEU A 81 5.19 -4.88 10.51
CA LEU A 81 6.35 -5.75 10.39
C LEU A 81 7.55 -5.06 9.71
N ASP A 82 7.29 -4.14 8.81
CA ASP A 82 8.32 -3.38 8.13
C ASP A 82 8.83 -2.22 8.99
N PHE A 83 7.95 -1.49 9.67
CA PHE A 83 8.27 -0.44 10.62
C PHE A 83 8.29 -0.99 12.05
N SER A 84 9.19 -1.93 12.30
CA SER A 84 9.22 -2.71 13.54
C SER A 84 10.17 -2.17 14.61
N LEU A 85 11.10 -1.26 14.25
CA LEU A 85 12.06 -0.73 15.21
C LEU A 85 11.45 0.47 15.96
N ASP A 86 11.68 0.53 17.26
CA ASP A 86 11.61 1.77 18.01
C ASP A 86 12.90 2.58 17.89
N GLU A 87 12.94 3.77 18.45
CA GLU A 87 14.11 4.66 18.38
C GLU A 87 15.35 4.02 18.99
N THR A 88 15.19 3.33 20.11
CA THR A 88 16.30 2.66 20.80
C THR A 88 16.91 1.57 19.93
N ALA A 89 16.06 0.73 19.33
CA ALA A 89 16.50 -0.34 18.43
C ALA A 89 17.11 0.22 17.13
N ALA A 90 16.56 1.31 16.58
CA ALA A 90 17.11 1.96 15.39
C ALA A 90 18.51 2.56 15.68
N LYS A 91 18.66 3.29 16.79
CA LYS A 91 19.97 3.80 17.26
C LYS A 91 20.98 2.66 17.50
N ALA A 92 20.57 1.60 18.17
CA ALA A 92 21.41 0.44 18.41
C ALA A 92 21.86 -0.23 17.09
N ALA A 93 20.99 -0.25 16.10
CA ALA A 93 21.32 -0.80 14.79
C ALA A 93 22.33 0.06 14.02
N VAL A 94 22.27 1.40 14.13
CA VAL A 94 23.25 2.32 13.55
C VAL A 94 24.58 2.24 14.31
N ARG A 95 24.56 2.17 15.65
CA ARG A 95 25.74 2.06 16.51
C ARG A 95 26.60 0.84 16.25
N ARG A 96 26.04 -0.20 15.65
CA ARG A 96 26.88 -1.34 15.18
C ARG A 96 27.93 -0.93 14.14
N TRP A 97 27.65 0.13 13.40
CA TRP A 97 28.50 0.64 12.34
C TRP A 97 29.19 1.97 12.69
N ILE A 98 28.57 2.75 13.56
CA ILE A 98 29.07 4.02 14.12
C ILE A 98 29.01 3.92 15.64
N PRO A 99 30.01 3.29 16.30
CA PRO A 99 29.96 3.03 17.75
C PRO A 99 29.80 4.28 18.63
N ASP A 100 30.34 5.39 18.16
CA ASP A 100 30.33 6.72 18.81
C ASP A 100 29.17 7.63 18.33
N LEU A 101 28.11 7.04 17.74
CA LEU A 101 26.91 7.78 17.32
C LEU A 101 26.31 8.53 18.51
N THR A 102 26.18 9.86 18.36
CA THR A 102 25.46 10.69 19.35
C THR A 102 23.96 10.71 19.07
N ASP A 103 23.19 11.09 20.08
CA ASP A 103 21.73 11.22 19.94
C ASP A 103 21.37 12.42 19.04
N GLU A 104 22.19 13.48 19.07
CA GLU A 104 22.01 14.66 18.22
C GLU A 104 22.24 14.34 16.74
N GLU A 105 23.24 13.52 16.42
CA GLU A 105 23.50 13.08 15.04
C GLU A 105 22.33 12.23 14.53
N PHE A 106 21.85 11.29 15.33
CA PHE A 106 20.70 10.47 14.96
C PHE A 106 19.46 11.33 14.72
N ALA A 107 19.16 12.25 15.65
CA ALA A 107 18.01 13.14 15.54
C ALA A 107 18.10 14.04 14.29
N ARG A 108 19.28 14.54 13.96
CA ARG A 108 19.52 15.34 12.75
C ARG A 108 19.27 14.53 11.48
N TRP A 109 19.77 13.30 11.40
CA TRP A 109 19.53 12.42 10.24
C TRP A 109 18.06 12.01 10.13
N ASP A 110 17.38 11.81 11.26
CA ASP A 110 15.93 11.54 11.30
C ASP A 110 15.14 12.75 10.77
N GLN A 111 15.45 13.97 11.21
CA GLN A 111 14.82 15.21 10.73
C GLN A 111 15.08 15.48 9.24
N LEU A 112 16.22 15.07 8.72
CA LEU A 112 16.54 15.15 7.30
C LEU A 112 15.87 14.06 6.45
N GLY A 113 15.09 13.14 7.07
CA GLY A 113 14.44 12.03 6.38
C GLY A 113 15.39 10.93 5.90
N LEU A 114 16.66 10.91 6.40
CA LEU A 114 17.65 9.91 6.05
C LEU A 114 17.42 8.58 6.77
N ILE A 115 16.61 8.60 7.84
CA ILE A 115 16.21 7.43 8.61
C ILE A 115 14.70 7.28 8.46
N GLU A 116 14.29 6.38 7.57
CA GLU A 116 12.89 6.18 7.22
C GLU A 116 12.06 5.76 8.43
N HIS A 117 11.02 6.51 8.72
CA HIS A 117 10.10 6.26 9.82
C HIS A 117 8.64 6.50 9.43
N LEU A 118 7.73 5.98 10.24
CA LEU A 118 6.30 6.21 10.17
C LEU A 118 5.75 6.37 11.58
N ASP A 119 4.93 7.38 11.82
CA ASP A 119 4.24 7.53 13.09
C ASP A 119 2.96 6.68 13.03
N ILE A 120 2.94 5.58 13.79
CA ILE A 120 1.81 4.64 13.86
C ILE A 120 1.09 4.84 15.20
N ASP A 121 -0.17 5.26 15.15
CA ASP A 121 -0.99 5.54 16.32
C ASP A 121 -0.28 6.48 17.32
N GLY A 122 0.40 7.50 16.79
CA GLY A 122 1.16 8.49 17.57
C GLY A 122 2.51 8.00 18.10
N THR A 123 2.95 6.80 17.75
CA THR A 123 4.25 6.25 18.12
C THR A 123 5.15 6.17 16.92
N ARG A 124 6.34 6.79 16.98
CA ARG A 124 7.35 6.72 15.92
C ARG A 124 7.94 5.32 15.82
N ARG A 125 7.87 4.78 14.62
CA ARG A 125 8.41 3.46 14.28
C ARG A 125 9.33 3.59 13.07
N TYR A 126 10.50 2.97 13.15
CA TYR A 126 11.49 3.04 12.09
C TYR A 126 11.43 1.78 11.21
N PHE A 127 11.62 2.00 9.92
CA PHE A 127 11.72 0.92 8.95
C PHE A 127 12.91 0.02 9.32
N LYS A 128 12.68 -1.28 9.31
CA LYS A 128 13.68 -2.28 9.76
C LYS A 128 15.02 -2.20 9.03
N ARG A 129 15.05 -1.65 7.80
CA ARG A 129 16.26 -1.44 7.01
C ARG A 129 16.76 0.00 7.02
N ALA A 130 16.06 0.94 7.65
CA ALA A 130 16.49 2.33 7.71
C ALA A 130 17.93 2.49 8.22
N PRO A 131 18.39 1.75 9.24
CA PRO A 131 19.79 1.84 9.69
C PRO A 131 20.80 1.43 8.63
N SER A 132 20.49 0.52 7.72
CA SER A 132 21.38 0.16 6.61
C SER A 132 21.23 1.09 5.42
N ASN A 133 20.01 1.57 5.15
CA ASN A 133 19.74 2.51 4.07
C ASN A 133 20.40 3.87 4.31
N LEU A 134 20.56 4.29 5.58
CA LEU A 134 21.25 5.50 5.95
C LEU A 134 22.62 5.63 5.25
N PHE A 135 23.38 4.54 5.17
CA PHE A 135 24.69 4.54 4.54
C PHE A 135 24.65 4.60 3.00
N LEU A 136 23.51 4.37 2.40
CA LEU A 136 23.28 4.58 0.96
C LEU A 136 22.87 6.03 0.67
N LEU A 137 22.18 6.67 1.62
CA LEU A 137 21.59 8.00 1.46
C LEU A 137 22.48 9.14 1.94
N SER A 138 23.42 8.86 2.85
CA SER A 138 24.28 9.88 3.49
C SER A 138 25.76 9.55 3.35
N ASP A 139 26.48 10.43 2.62
CA ASP A 139 27.93 10.35 2.52
C ASP A 139 28.60 10.61 3.87
N GLU A 140 28.04 11.51 4.69
CA GLU A 140 28.49 11.78 6.05
C GLU A 140 28.42 10.51 6.91
N ALA A 141 27.25 9.85 6.95
CA ALA A 141 27.09 8.61 7.70
C ALA A 141 28.01 7.49 7.18
N ARG A 142 28.20 7.45 5.86
CA ARG A 142 29.12 6.49 5.23
C ARG A 142 30.56 6.71 5.67
N ALA A 143 31.03 7.95 5.72
CA ALA A 143 32.38 8.32 6.16
C ALA A 143 32.60 8.01 7.65
N ARG A 144 31.55 8.02 8.47
CA ARG A 144 31.56 7.71 9.90
C ARG A 144 31.61 6.21 10.22
N ARG A 145 31.44 5.34 9.23
CA ARG A 145 31.48 3.88 9.49
C ARG A 145 32.86 3.48 10.03
N ARG A 146 32.83 2.53 10.95
CA ARG A 146 34.06 1.91 11.49
C ARG A 146 34.93 1.38 10.36
N ALA A 147 36.25 1.59 10.49
CA ALA A 147 37.23 1.29 9.44
C ALA A 147 37.33 -0.21 9.09
N ASP A 148 37.04 -1.10 10.06
CA ASP A 148 37.07 -2.56 9.88
C ASP A 148 35.79 -3.13 9.24
N ALA A 149 34.78 -2.25 8.96
CA ALA A 149 33.55 -2.61 8.29
C ALA A 149 33.13 -1.55 7.26
N PRO A 150 33.94 -1.28 6.22
CA PRO A 150 33.62 -0.28 5.20
C PRO A 150 32.37 -0.70 4.42
N MET A 151 31.81 0.27 3.67
CA MET A 151 30.76 -0.06 2.70
C MET A 151 31.32 -1.02 1.64
N PRO A 152 30.55 -2.01 1.23
CA PRO A 152 30.87 -2.78 0.04
C PRO A 152 31.04 -1.85 -1.18
N ALA A 153 31.87 -2.23 -2.13
CA ALA A 153 31.92 -1.54 -3.41
C ALA A 153 30.54 -1.53 -4.07
N PRO A 154 30.15 -0.44 -4.77
CA PRO A 154 28.89 -0.37 -5.48
C PRO A 154 28.69 -1.56 -6.41
N GLY A 155 27.52 -2.19 -6.32
CA GLY A 155 27.14 -3.25 -7.22
C GLY A 155 26.78 -2.74 -8.61
N PRO A 156 26.55 -3.63 -9.58
CA PRO A 156 26.27 -3.26 -10.97
C PRO A 156 24.97 -2.43 -11.13
N ASN A 157 24.07 -2.48 -10.17
CA ASN A 157 22.82 -1.73 -10.17
C ASN A 157 22.91 -0.39 -9.40
N GLU A 158 24.04 -0.10 -8.78
CA GLU A 158 24.27 1.11 -7.97
C GLU A 158 25.13 2.14 -8.70
N VAL A 159 25.56 1.84 -9.91
CA VAL A 159 26.32 2.74 -10.78
C VAL A 159 25.60 2.92 -12.12
N LEU A 160 25.69 4.12 -12.67
CA LEU A 160 25.18 4.38 -14.03
C LEU A 160 26.00 3.60 -15.05
N ASN A 161 25.35 2.67 -15.73
CA ASN A 161 25.93 2.01 -16.91
C ASN A 161 25.52 2.74 -18.20
N ALA A 162 26.04 2.30 -19.34
CA ALA A 162 25.75 2.94 -20.64
C ALA A 162 24.26 2.95 -21.00
N HIS A 163 23.49 1.98 -20.55
CA HIS A 163 22.01 1.98 -20.73
C HIS A 163 21.36 3.07 -19.88
N HIS A 164 21.71 3.15 -18.60
CA HIS A 164 21.17 4.18 -17.70
C HIS A 164 21.51 5.59 -18.18
N ALA A 165 22.74 5.82 -18.65
CA ALA A 165 23.15 7.10 -19.20
C ALA A 165 22.30 7.51 -20.42
N ARG A 166 21.97 6.56 -21.31
CA ARG A 166 21.07 6.81 -22.46
C ARG A 166 19.64 7.13 -22.02
N VAL A 167 19.14 6.44 -20.99
CA VAL A 167 17.79 6.70 -20.43
C VAL A 167 17.72 8.11 -19.84
N VAL A 168 18.71 8.50 -19.05
CA VAL A 168 18.78 9.86 -18.46
C VAL A 168 18.83 10.91 -19.57
N ALA A 169 19.73 10.77 -20.53
CA ALA A 169 19.84 11.71 -21.66
C ALA A 169 18.54 11.82 -22.47
N ALA A 170 17.87 10.70 -22.74
CA ALA A 170 16.60 10.71 -23.46
C ALA A 170 15.48 11.40 -22.66
N ALA A 171 15.43 11.21 -21.36
CA ALA A 171 14.48 11.90 -20.47
C ALA A 171 14.72 13.41 -20.45
N GLU A 172 15.96 13.83 -20.32
CA GLU A 172 16.36 15.26 -20.35
C GLU A 172 16.02 15.93 -21.71
N GLN A 173 16.31 15.25 -22.82
CA GLN A 173 16.05 15.76 -24.17
C GLN A 173 14.55 15.87 -24.48
N SER A 174 13.77 14.91 -24.05
CA SER A 174 12.33 14.84 -24.38
C SER A 174 11.43 15.54 -23.38
N GLY A 175 11.90 15.78 -22.15
CA GLY A 175 11.08 16.23 -21.02
C GLY A 175 10.03 15.19 -20.58
N GLN A 176 10.13 13.95 -21.05
CA GLN A 176 9.20 12.87 -20.73
C GLN A 176 9.70 12.04 -19.57
N ALA A 177 8.79 11.67 -18.65
CA ALA A 177 9.10 10.77 -17.53
C ALA A 177 9.36 9.31 -17.99
N TRP A 178 8.85 8.95 -19.17
CA TRP A 178 8.92 7.61 -19.72
C TRP A 178 9.60 7.63 -21.08
N VAL A 179 10.78 7.03 -21.17
CA VAL A 179 11.61 7.04 -22.37
C VAL A 179 12.19 5.66 -22.66
N LEU A 180 12.56 5.41 -23.91
CA LEU A 180 13.20 4.17 -24.36
C LEU A 180 12.49 2.91 -23.84
N PRO A 181 11.20 2.71 -24.13
CA PRO A 181 10.45 1.58 -23.63
C PRO A 181 11.12 0.25 -24.03
N GLN A 182 11.22 -0.67 -23.08
CA GLN A 182 11.77 -2.01 -23.29
C GLN A 182 10.66 -3.04 -23.08
N ARG A 183 10.56 -4.00 -23.98
CA ARG A 183 9.72 -5.16 -23.77
C ARG A 183 10.51 -6.19 -22.96
N ILE A 184 9.98 -6.51 -21.78
CA ILE A 184 10.56 -7.53 -20.90
C ILE A 184 9.54 -8.65 -20.77
N GLU A 185 9.97 -9.87 -21.02
CA GLU A 185 9.22 -11.07 -20.68
C GLU A 185 9.89 -11.71 -19.46
N PHE A 186 9.11 -11.93 -18.42
CA PHE A 186 9.63 -12.61 -17.27
C PHE A 186 8.63 -13.65 -16.76
N THR A 187 9.18 -14.78 -16.28
CA THR A 187 8.38 -15.86 -15.70
C THR A 187 8.72 -15.97 -14.21
N GLN A 188 7.70 -15.90 -13.37
CA GLN A 188 7.84 -16.16 -11.94
C GLN A 188 7.21 -17.52 -11.62
N THR A 189 7.97 -18.37 -10.94
CA THR A 189 7.48 -19.67 -10.47
C THR A 189 7.45 -19.66 -8.95
N LEU A 190 6.28 -19.94 -8.37
CA LEU A 190 6.12 -20.16 -6.96
C LEU A 190 5.92 -21.66 -6.72
N THR A 191 6.82 -22.25 -5.93
CA THR A 191 6.69 -23.64 -5.51
C THR A 191 6.42 -23.70 -4.01
N VAL A 192 5.31 -24.31 -3.63
CA VAL A 192 4.98 -24.62 -2.24
C VAL A 192 5.32 -26.08 -2.01
N LYS A 193 6.13 -26.37 -0.98
CA LYS A 193 6.46 -27.75 -0.60
C LYS A 193 5.19 -28.47 -0.14
N ALA A 194 5.14 -29.78 -0.40
CA ALA A 194 4.10 -30.61 0.18
C ALA A 194 4.13 -30.48 1.71
N ASP A 195 2.97 -30.51 2.32
CA ASP A 195 2.79 -30.40 3.77
C ASP A 195 3.35 -29.12 4.41
N ALA A 196 3.52 -28.05 3.63
CA ALA A 196 3.98 -26.74 4.13
C ALA A 196 3.00 -26.11 5.13
N VAL A 197 1.72 -26.47 5.06
CA VAL A 197 0.65 -26.09 5.99
C VAL A 197 -0.26 -27.29 6.24
N PRO A 198 -0.99 -27.35 7.38
CA PRO A 198 -1.97 -28.41 7.64
C PRO A 198 -3.03 -28.51 6.54
N ALA A 199 -3.60 -29.69 6.38
CA ALA A 199 -4.66 -29.93 5.41
C ALA A 199 -5.87 -29.01 5.68
N GLY A 200 -6.38 -28.36 4.63
CA GLY A 200 -7.51 -27.42 4.73
C GLY A 200 -7.11 -25.97 5.00
N GLU A 201 -5.84 -25.70 5.31
CA GLU A 201 -5.32 -24.34 5.48
C GLU A 201 -5.04 -23.66 4.14
N THR A 202 -5.18 -22.33 4.13
CA THR A 202 -4.96 -21.52 2.92
C THR A 202 -3.56 -20.95 2.88
N VAL A 203 -2.82 -21.27 1.83
CA VAL A 203 -1.55 -20.59 1.51
C VAL A 203 -1.85 -19.33 0.69
N ARG A 204 -1.28 -18.20 1.10
CA ARG A 204 -1.33 -16.94 0.34
C ARG A 204 0.07 -16.54 -0.06
N ALA A 205 0.24 -16.18 -1.32
CA ALA A 205 1.51 -15.68 -1.85
C ALA A 205 1.30 -14.32 -2.53
N TRP A 206 2.25 -13.42 -2.35
CA TRP A 206 2.31 -12.12 -3.02
C TRP A 206 3.50 -12.15 -3.95
N ILE A 207 3.20 -12.12 -5.24
CA ILE A 207 4.20 -12.08 -6.29
C ILE A 207 4.24 -10.64 -6.83
N PRO A 208 5.43 -9.97 -6.83
CA PRO A 208 5.55 -8.66 -7.46
C PRO A 208 5.14 -8.75 -8.94
N TYR A 209 4.27 -7.87 -9.38
CA TYR A 209 3.81 -7.79 -10.76
C TYR A 209 4.12 -6.40 -11.32
N PRO A 210 4.71 -6.30 -12.52
CA PRO A 210 4.93 -5.02 -13.16
C PRO A 210 3.61 -4.29 -13.36
N ARG A 211 3.58 -3.01 -13.06
CA ARG A 211 2.42 -2.18 -13.42
C ARG A 211 2.36 -2.04 -14.93
N ALA A 212 1.17 -2.22 -15.50
CA ALA A 212 0.87 -1.60 -16.76
C ALA A 212 0.85 -0.09 -16.51
N LEU A 213 1.72 0.64 -17.17
CA LEU A 213 1.69 2.10 -17.13
C LEU A 213 0.47 2.58 -17.92
N PRO A 214 -0.18 3.67 -17.46
CA PRO A 214 -1.27 4.29 -18.17
C PRO A 214 -0.81 4.81 -19.52
#